data_eed10436974ae90d171f360d36d81f5e
#
_entry.id   eed10436974ae90d171f360d36d81f5e
#
_cell.length_a   1.000
_cell.length_b   1.000
_cell.length_c   1.000
_cell.angle_alpha   90.00
_cell.angle_beta   90.00
_cell.angle_gamma   90.00
#
_symmetry.space_group_name_H-M   'P 1'
#
loop_
_entity.id
_entity.type
_entity.pdbx_description
1 polymer ?
#
loop_
_entity_poly.entity_id
_entity_poly.type
_entity_poly.pdbx_seq_one_letter_code
_entity_poly.pdbx_strand_id
1 'polypeptide(L)'
;VLTLQLIRMEWSEDGRFEDRATLTFVNRETPVPDFKVRDTKSRLTITTPALTLTYTKGGKFSDKNLKAVFRLNGREVVWTPGTEDPQNLMGTTRTLDGCDGRKLGREPMEQGLLSRAGWSVVDDSGRHVLTPDGSAWKEWVEARPAGDRQDLYLFAYGHDYKQALADYALVAGRAPMPPKYTFGYWWSRYWQYSDNEFVDLVQKLKSVDIPIDVLIVDMDWHETWGLRKKNPAKDEYGQRIGWTGYTWQKELFPSPANFLRWTENEQLKVALNLHPASGIQPYEDVYEPFTREYGWTEKGK
;
A
#
# COMPACT_ATOMS: atom_id res chain seq x y z
N VAL A 1 -19.99 -8.90 14.74
CA VAL A 1 -19.93 -7.54 15.31
C VAL A 1 -18.55 -7.36 15.89
N LEU A 2 -17.80 -6.39 15.39
CA LEU A 2 -16.44 -6.12 15.85
C LEU A 2 -16.41 -5.04 16.95
N THR A 3 -17.21 -3.98 16.76
CA THR A 3 -17.50 -2.98 17.79
C THR A 3 -18.98 -2.61 17.75
N LEU A 4 -19.44 -1.69 18.60
CA LEU A 4 -20.84 -1.24 18.56
C LEU A 4 -21.24 -0.59 17.22
N GLN A 5 -20.26 -0.07 16.47
CA GLN A 5 -20.45 0.73 15.26
C GLN A 5 -19.76 0.12 14.03
N LEU A 6 -18.98 -0.98 14.21
CA LEU A 6 -18.28 -1.68 13.15
C LEU A 6 -18.79 -3.11 13.03
N ILE A 7 -19.36 -3.44 11.88
CA ILE A 7 -19.85 -4.78 11.59
C ILE A 7 -19.17 -5.31 10.32
N ARG A 8 -18.57 -6.50 10.41
CA ARG A 8 -18.16 -7.30 9.26
C ARG A 8 -19.33 -8.16 8.81
N MET A 9 -19.57 -8.19 7.53
CA MET A 9 -20.60 -8.98 6.88
C MET A 9 -19.94 -9.83 5.79
N GLU A 10 -20.04 -11.13 5.91
CA GLU A 10 -19.51 -12.04 4.90
C GLU A 10 -20.63 -12.87 4.29
N TRP A 11 -20.62 -13.00 2.97
CA TRP A 11 -21.45 -13.88 2.20
C TRP A 11 -20.57 -14.71 1.26
N SER A 12 -20.89 -15.97 1.10
CA SER A 12 -20.19 -16.90 0.21
C SER A 12 -21.20 -17.83 -0.44
N GLU A 13 -21.04 -18.07 -1.73
CA GLU A 13 -21.91 -18.96 -2.52
C GLU A 13 -21.88 -20.40 -1.99
N ASP A 14 -20.72 -20.88 -1.58
CA ASP A 14 -20.51 -22.22 -1.05
C ASP A 14 -20.74 -22.35 0.47
N GLY A 15 -21.09 -21.26 1.14
CA GLY A 15 -21.31 -21.21 2.59
C GLY A 15 -20.03 -21.29 3.43
N ARG A 16 -18.85 -21.25 2.83
CA ARG A 16 -17.56 -21.26 3.54
C ARG A 16 -17.07 -19.83 3.75
N PHE A 17 -16.82 -19.50 4.99
CA PHE A 17 -16.33 -18.18 5.41
C PHE A 17 -14.82 -18.20 5.56
N GLU A 18 -14.20 -17.03 5.33
CA GLU A 18 -12.77 -16.86 5.42
C GLU A 18 -12.41 -15.91 6.58
N ASP A 19 -11.93 -16.49 7.67
CA ASP A 19 -11.62 -15.72 8.89
C ASP A 19 -10.15 -15.38 9.05
N ARG A 20 -9.29 -15.84 8.15
CA ARG A 20 -7.87 -15.46 8.19
C ARG A 20 -7.70 -13.97 7.94
N ALA A 21 -6.64 -13.41 8.54
CA ALA A 21 -6.25 -12.03 8.32
C ALA A 21 -6.02 -11.74 6.83
N THR A 22 -6.31 -10.52 6.41
CA THR A 22 -6.00 -10.01 5.08
C THR A 22 -4.98 -8.89 5.14
N LEU A 23 -4.54 -8.39 3.99
CA LEU A 23 -3.67 -7.22 3.93
C LEU A 23 -4.33 -5.93 4.47
N THR A 24 -5.67 -5.91 4.54
CA THR A 24 -6.43 -4.75 5.06
C THR A 24 -6.80 -4.92 6.52
N PHE A 25 -7.23 -6.12 6.92
CA PHE A 25 -7.71 -6.40 8.27
C PHE A 25 -6.93 -7.55 8.89
N VAL A 26 -5.98 -7.19 9.75
CA VAL A 26 -5.07 -8.17 10.38
C VAL A 26 -5.61 -8.74 11.69
N ASN A 27 -6.56 -8.05 12.33
CA ASN A 27 -7.13 -8.46 13.61
C ASN A 27 -8.64 -8.45 13.55
N ARG A 28 -9.24 -9.63 13.69
CA ARG A 28 -10.70 -9.84 13.75
C ARG A 28 -11.17 -10.33 15.11
N GLU A 29 -10.23 -10.67 15.99
CA GLU A 29 -10.49 -11.12 17.35
C GLU A 29 -10.52 -9.91 18.29
N THR A 30 -11.65 -9.21 18.31
CA THR A 30 -11.90 -8.10 19.20
C THR A 30 -12.79 -8.54 20.36
N PRO A 31 -12.74 -7.87 21.52
CA PRO A 31 -13.73 -8.12 22.56
C PRO A 31 -15.14 -7.92 22.00
N VAL A 32 -15.96 -8.95 22.07
CA VAL A 32 -17.32 -8.92 21.53
C VAL A 32 -18.18 -7.94 22.32
N PRO A 33 -18.73 -6.87 21.69
CA PRO A 33 -19.58 -5.91 22.40
C PRO A 33 -20.98 -6.50 22.65
N ASP A 34 -21.75 -5.85 23.50
CA ASP A 34 -23.15 -6.23 23.72
C ASP A 34 -23.99 -5.96 22.48
N PHE A 35 -24.66 -6.98 21.98
CA PHE A 35 -25.60 -6.85 20.88
C PHE A 35 -26.72 -7.91 20.97
N LYS A 36 -27.80 -7.69 20.24
CA LYS A 36 -28.94 -8.61 20.16
C LYS A 36 -29.03 -9.20 18.77
N VAL A 37 -29.32 -10.50 18.71
CA VAL A 37 -29.56 -11.23 17.46
C VAL A 37 -30.99 -11.75 17.44
N ARG A 38 -31.71 -11.46 16.36
CA ARG A 38 -32.95 -12.13 16.03
C ARG A 38 -32.75 -12.86 14.70
N ASP A 39 -32.64 -14.18 14.78
CA ASP A 39 -32.50 -15.05 13.63
C ASP A 39 -33.78 -15.81 13.38
N THR A 40 -34.34 -15.68 12.16
CA THR A 40 -35.50 -16.40 11.69
C THR A 40 -35.16 -17.16 10.39
N LYS A 41 -36.07 -17.97 9.91
CA LYS A 41 -35.89 -18.72 8.67
C LYS A 41 -35.53 -17.81 7.48
N SER A 42 -36.14 -16.62 7.40
CA SER A 42 -35.99 -15.71 6.26
C SER A 42 -35.19 -14.44 6.55
N ARG A 43 -34.88 -14.12 7.82
CA ARG A 43 -34.29 -12.85 8.18
C ARG A 43 -33.36 -12.96 9.37
N LEU A 44 -32.19 -12.34 9.25
CA LEU A 44 -31.25 -12.07 10.34
C LEU A 44 -31.31 -10.59 10.68
N THR A 45 -31.46 -10.26 11.96
CA THR A 45 -31.37 -8.88 12.46
C THR A 45 -30.36 -8.85 13.60
N ILE A 46 -29.39 -7.94 13.49
CA ILE A 46 -28.38 -7.68 14.52
C ILE A 46 -28.62 -6.24 15.01
N THR A 47 -28.76 -6.05 16.32
CA THR A 47 -28.97 -4.74 16.91
C THR A 47 -27.92 -4.49 17.97
N THR A 48 -27.14 -3.42 17.78
CA THR A 48 -26.25 -2.82 18.78
C THR A 48 -26.92 -1.53 19.34
N PRO A 49 -26.40 -0.94 20.39
CA PRO A 49 -26.83 0.41 20.80
C PRO A 49 -26.68 1.48 19.71
N ALA A 50 -25.79 1.30 18.74
CA ALA A 50 -25.49 2.30 17.71
C ALA A 50 -26.25 2.09 16.40
N LEU A 51 -26.51 0.82 16.02
CA LEU A 51 -27.12 0.53 14.70
C LEU A 51 -27.96 -0.75 14.72
N THR A 52 -28.81 -0.89 13.71
CA THR A 52 -29.53 -2.15 13.41
C THR A 52 -29.21 -2.58 11.99
N LEU A 53 -28.62 -3.77 11.86
CA LEU A 53 -28.37 -4.45 10.58
C LEU A 53 -29.45 -5.48 10.33
N THR A 54 -30.01 -5.50 9.12
CA THR A 54 -31.02 -6.48 8.72
C THR A 54 -30.62 -7.12 7.38
N TYR A 55 -30.61 -8.44 7.35
CA TYR A 55 -30.38 -9.22 6.14
C TYR A 55 -31.55 -10.16 5.88
N THR A 56 -32.16 -10.06 4.70
CA THR A 56 -33.12 -11.04 4.20
C THR A 56 -32.32 -12.17 3.54
N LYS A 57 -32.40 -13.34 4.13
CA LYS A 57 -31.59 -14.51 3.75
C LYS A 57 -31.91 -14.99 2.33
N GLY A 58 -30.95 -15.63 1.69
CA GLY A 58 -31.16 -16.36 0.43
C GLY A 58 -30.36 -15.87 -0.76
N GLY A 59 -29.41 -14.95 -0.59
CA GLY A 59 -28.57 -14.52 -1.69
C GLY A 59 -27.47 -13.54 -1.33
N LYS A 60 -26.65 -13.25 -2.31
CA LYS A 60 -25.60 -12.22 -2.25
C LYS A 60 -26.13 -10.89 -1.76
N PHE A 61 -25.34 -10.16 -0.98
CA PHE A 61 -25.73 -8.86 -0.46
C PHE A 61 -26.03 -7.86 -1.57
N SER A 62 -27.16 -7.20 -1.44
CA SER A 62 -27.65 -6.19 -2.38
C SER A 62 -28.49 -5.15 -1.63
N ASP A 63 -28.84 -4.06 -2.32
CA ASP A 63 -29.77 -3.04 -1.83
C ASP A 63 -31.16 -3.57 -1.45
N LYS A 64 -31.55 -4.74 -2.02
CA LYS A 64 -32.86 -5.37 -1.79
C LYS A 64 -32.91 -6.25 -0.54
N ASN A 65 -31.75 -6.74 -0.07
CA ASN A 65 -31.74 -7.74 1.00
C ASN A 65 -30.87 -7.42 2.21
N LEU A 66 -30.01 -6.39 2.12
CA LEU A 66 -29.15 -5.96 3.22
C LEU A 66 -29.33 -4.47 3.48
N LYS A 67 -29.57 -4.12 4.74
CA LYS A 67 -29.59 -2.71 5.15
C LYS A 67 -29.08 -2.53 6.58
N ALA A 68 -28.42 -1.42 6.83
CA ALA A 68 -28.10 -0.93 8.15
C ALA A 68 -28.82 0.40 8.42
N VAL A 69 -29.32 0.56 9.63
CA VAL A 69 -30.02 1.77 10.09
C VAL A 69 -29.32 2.28 11.34
N PHE A 70 -28.97 3.55 11.34
CA PHE A 70 -28.35 4.23 12.48
C PHE A 70 -28.82 5.68 12.56
N ARG A 71 -28.38 6.43 13.58
CA ARG A 71 -28.75 7.84 13.75
C ARG A 71 -27.57 8.77 13.57
N LEU A 72 -27.78 9.85 12.80
CA LEU A 72 -26.84 10.94 12.61
C LEU A 72 -27.54 12.26 12.95
N ASN A 73 -27.07 12.95 13.99
CA ASN A 73 -27.67 14.22 14.44
C ASN A 73 -29.19 14.12 14.68
N GLY A 74 -29.63 13.00 15.29
CA GLY A 74 -31.05 12.74 15.60
C GLY A 74 -31.90 12.26 14.40
N ARG A 75 -31.36 12.26 13.19
CA ARG A 75 -32.03 11.76 11.99
C ARG A 75 -31.65 10.31 11.70
N GLU A 76 -32.59 9.55 11.19
CA GLU A 76 -32.33 8.20 10.73
C GLU A 76 -31.57 8.22 9.40
N VAL A 77 -30.51 7.42 9.33
CA VAL A 77 -29.74 7.16 8.12
C VAL A 77 -29.87 5.67 7.78
N VAL A 78 -30.16 5.38 6.53
CA VAL A 78 -30.25 4.02 6.00
C VAL A 78 -29.14 3.82 5.00
N TRP A 79 -28.32 2.80 5.23
CA TRP A 79 -27.31 2.34 4.28
C TRP A 79 -27.72 0.99 3.67
N THR A 80 -27.47 0.81 2.39
CA THR A 80 -27.59 -0.45 1.65
C THR A 80 -26.37 -0.63 0.73
N PRO A 81 -26.01 -1.86 0.33
CA PRO A 81 -24.99 -2.08 -0.69
C PRO A 81 -25.26 -1.28 -1.97
N GLY A 82 -24.22 -0.63 -2.50
CA GLY A 82 -24.30 0.21 -3.68
C GLY A 82 -24.76 1.64 -3.42
N THR A 83 -25.06 2.03 -2.18
CA THR A 83 -25.33 3.45 -1.87
C THR A 83 -24.07 4.28 -2.15
N GLU A 84 -24.23 5.31 -3.00
CA GLU A 84 -23.15 6.27 -3.26
C GLU A 84 -22.96 7.22 -2.07
N ASP A 85 -21.72 7.60 -1.83
CA ASP A 85 -21.36 8.55 -0.77
C ASP A 85 -20.69 9.81 -1.34
N PRO A 86 -21.45 10.78 -1.81
CA PRO A 86 -20.91 12.04 -2.32
C PRO A 86 -20.35 12.95 -1.20
N GLN A 87 -20.54 12.59 0.06
CA GLN A 87 -20.07 13.33 1.22
C GLN A 87 -18.83 12.71 1.87
N ASN A 88 -18.24 11.71 1.21
CA ASN A 88 -16.99 11.09 1.67
C ASN A 88 -15.88 12.15 1.72
N LEU A 89 -15.09 12.14 2.80
CA LEU A 89 -13.97 13.08 2.95
C LEU A 89 -12.78 12.72 2.08
N MET A 90 -12.91 11.64 1.32
CA MET A 90 -11.92 11.07 0.44
C MET A 90 -10.68 10.56 1.19
N GLY A 91 -9.91 9.76 0.53
CA GLY A 91 -8.66 9.21 1.03
C GLY A 91 -7.47 9.87 0.35
N THR A 92 -6.62 9.02 -0.22
CA THR A 92 -5.47 9.43 -1.00
C THR A 92 -5.57 8.88 -2.42
N THR A 93 -4.74 9.35 -3.32
CA THR A 93 -4.51 8.71 -4.61
C THR A 93 -3.51 7.56 -4.45
N ARG A 94 -3.62 6.53 -5.28
CA ARG A 94 -2.70 5.38 -5.25
C ARG A 94 -1.32 5.71 -5.78
N THR A 95 -1.23 6.70 -6.65
CA THR A 95 0.00 7.11 -7.31
C THR A 95 0.04 8.61 -7.47
N LEU A 96 1.24 9.16 -7.50
CA LEU A 96 1.49 10.54 -7.89
C LEU A 96 1.75 10.68 -9.40
N ASP A 97 1.73 9.59 -10.15
CA ASP A 97 1.88 9.60 -11.60
C ASP A 97 0.75 10.41 -12.24
N GLY A 98 1.12 11.35 -13.09
CA GLY A 98 0.15 12.29 -13.67
C GLY A 98 -0.25 13.47 -12.78
N CYS A 99 0.24 13.54 -11.54
CA CYS A 99 0.05 14.68 -10.61
C CYS A 99 1.17 15.71 -10.75
N ASP A 100 1.63 16.00 -11.95
CA ASP A 100 2.78 16.88 -12.26
C ASP A 100 2.42 18.38 -12.25
N GLY A 101 1.30 18.76 -11.70
CA GLY A 101 0.77 20.11 -11.71
C GLY A 101 0.03 20.49 -13.01
N ARG A 102 0.25 19.80 -14.12
CA ARG A 102 -0.49 20.00 -15.37
C ARG A 102 -1.81 19.25 -15.38
N LYS A 103 -1.87 18.14 -14.66
CA LYS A 103 -3.02 17.25 -14.54
C LYS A 103 -3.61 17.20 -13.12
N LEU A 104 -3.16 18.07 -12.24
CA LEU A 104 -3.64 18.14 -10.87
C LEU A 104 -5.17 18.25 -10.85
N GLY A 105 -5.81 17.38 -10.08
CA GLY A 105 -7.28 17.27 -10.01
C GLY A 105 -7.91 16.37 -11.07
N ARG A 106 -7.14 15.75 -11.95
CA ARG A 106 -7.66 14.76 -12.91
C ARG A 106 -7.57 13.32 -12.40
N GLU A 107 -6.63 13.05 -11.48
CA GLU A 107 -6.57 11.76 -10.80
C GLU A 107 -7.57 11.77 -9.65
N PRO A 108 -8.61 10.94 -9.70
CA PRO A 108 -9.61 10.91 -8.63
C PRO A 108 -8.98 10.39 -7.34
N MET A 109 -9.27 11.05 -6.25
CA MET A 109 -9.01 10.51 -4.92
C MET A 109 -9.96 9.34 -4.66
N GLU A 110 -9.47 8.30 -4.02
CA GLU A 110 -10.31 7.19 -3.59
C GLU A 110 -11.15 7.56 -2.38
N GLN A 111 -12.27 6.87 -2.20
CA GLN A 111 -13.08 7.03 -0.99
C GLN A 111 -12.28 6.63 0.24
N GLY A 112 -12.33 7.48 1.25
CA GLY A 112 -11.68 7.27 2.54
C GLY A 112 -12.62 6.63 3.56
N LEU A 113 -12.07 6.41 4.75
CA LEU A 113 -12.79 5.82 5.88
C LEU A 113 -13.83 6.78 6.48
N LEU A 114 -13.64 8.07 6.32
CA LEU A 114 -14.46 9.10 6.98
C LEU A 114 -15.41 9.77 5.99
N SER A 115 -16.66 10.00 6.43
CA SER A 115 -17.69 10.66 5.63
C SER A 115 -18.58 11.55 6.47
N ARG A 116 -19.05 12.66 5.88
CA ARG A 116 -20.10 13.49 6.47
C ARG A 116 -21.47 12.81 6.45
N ALA A 117 -21.64 11.78 5.60
CA ALA A 117 -22.82 10.92 5.63
C ALA A 117 -22.86 10.00 6.86
N GLY A 118 -21.77 9.94 7.64
CA GLY A 118 -21.68 9.22 8.91
C GLY A 118 -21.43 7.72 8.78
N TRP A 119 -21.08 7.25 7.58
CA TRP A 119 -20.74 5.85 7.32
C TRP A 119 -19.68 5.72 6.24
N SER A 120 -19.02 4.58 6.24
CA SER A 120 -18.19 4.12 5.13
C SER A 120 -18.19 2.60 5.07
N VAL A 121 -17.83 2.04 3.91
CA VAL A 121 -17.68 0.61 3.70
C VAL A 121 -16.31 0.31 3.13
N VAL A 122 -15.64 -0.65 3.71
CA VAL A 122 -14.44 -1.24 3.13
C VAL A 122 -14.80 -2.61 2.58
N ASP A 123 -14.63 -2.78 1.29
CA ASP A 123 -14.80 -4.08 0.60
C ASP A 123 -13.48 -4.83 0.61
N ASP A 124 -13.45 -5.92 1.36
CA ASP A 124 -12.30 -6.81 1.51
C ASP A 124 -12.41 -8.08 0.66
N SER A 125 -13.48 -8.22 -0.13
CA SER A 125 -13.84 -9.45 -0.85
C SER A 125 -12.73 -9.98 -1.75
N GLY A 126 -12.00 -9.10 -2.44
CA GLY A 126 -10.92 -9.44 -3.37
C GLY A 126 -9.52 -9.42 -2.76
N ARG A 127 -9.38 -9.15 -1.45
CA ARG A 127 -8.06 -9.04 -0.83
C ARG A 127 -7.48 -10.42 -0.55
N HIS A 128 -6.17 -10.55 -0.79
CA HIS A 128 -5.41 -11.74 -0.42
C HIS A 128 -5.42 -11.94 1.10
N VAL A 129 -5.42 -13.18 1.52
CA VAL A 129 -5.30 -13.57 2.92
C VAL A 129 -3.86 -13.86 3.29
N LEU A 130 -3.51 -13.58 4.55
CA LEU A 130 -2.19 -13.89 5.07
C LEU A 130 -2.11 -15.39 5.37
N THR A 131 -1.00 -16.01 4.99
CA THR A 131 -0.74 -17.40 5.35
C THR A 131 -0.25 -17.49 6.80
N PRO A 132 -0.64 -18.53 7.55
CA PRO A 132 -0.26 -18.65 8.95
C PRO A 132 1.25 -18.75 9.17
N ASP A 133 1.98 -19.20 8.16
CA ASP A 133 3.38 -19.56 8.27
C ASP A 133 4.36 -18.45 7.84
N GLY A 134 3.92 -17.30 7.45
CA GLY A 134 4.69 -16.04 7.19
C GLY A 134 6.23 -16.07 7.12
N SER A 135 6.83 -17.23 7.26
CA SER A 135 8.28 -17.45 7.41
C SER A 135 9.07 -17.39 6.11
N ALA A 136 8.39 -17.52 4.97
CA ALA A 136 9.04 -17.44 3.67
C ALA A 136 8.38 -16.37 2.80
N TRP A 137 9.16 -15.52 2.20
CA TRP A 137 8.74 -14.54 1.18
C TRP A 137 7.81 -15.10 0.11
N LYS A 138 7.86 -16.39 -0.06
CA LYS A 138 7.25 -17.12 -1.16
C LYS A 138 5.75 -17.37 -0.95
N GLU A 139 5.27 -17.34 0.28
CA GLU A 139 3.91 -17.79 0.60
C GLU A 139 3.28 -17.04 1.78
N TRP A 140 3.62 -15.78 1.96
CA TRP A 140 3.06 -14.97 3.05
C TRP A 140 1.64 -14.49 2.79
N VAL A 141 1.20 -14.53 1.53
CA VAL A 141 -0.18 -14.24 1.09
C VAL A 141 -0.63 -15.28 0.06
N GLU A 142 -1.92 -15.55 0.06
CA GLU A 142 -2.57 -16.38 -0.95
C GLU A 142 -3.90 -15.75 -1.39
N ALA A 143 -4.38 -16.14 -2.57
CA ALA A 143 -5.69 -15.75 -3.02
C ALA A 143 -6.77 -16.37 -2.13
N ARG A 144 -7.89 -15.67 -1.96
CA ARG A 144 -9.07 -16.26 -1.31
C ARG A 144 -9.55 -17.50 -2.11
N PRO A 145 -10.22 -18.45 -1.45
CA PRO A 145 -10.85 -19.59 -2.15
C PRO A 145 -11.71 -19.10 -3.31
N ALA A 146 -11.68 -19.84 -4.42
CA ALA A 146 -12.49 -19.53 -5.60
C ALA A 146 -13.99 -19.56 -5.28
N GLY A 147 -14.80 -18.85 -6.07
CA GLY A 147 -16.23 -18.72 -5.90
C GLY A 147 -16.68 -17.28 -5.66
N ASP A 148 -17.97 -17.02 -5.82
CA ASP A 148 -18.52 -15.69 -5.55
C ASP A 148 -18.64 -15.46 -4.04
N ARG A 149 -18.14 -14.30 -3.59
CA ARG A 149 -18.13 -13.92 -2.18
C ARG A 149 -18.14 -12.43 -1.97
N GLN A 150 -18.57 -12.02 -0.79
CA GLN A 150 -18.51 -10.63 -0.31
C GLN A 150 -18.02 -10.64 1.12
N ASP A 151 -17.11 -9.72 1.44
CA ASP A 151 -16.59 -9.48 2.79
C ASP A 151 -16.53 -7.98 3.01
N LEU A 152 -17.58 -7.44 3.63
CA LEU A 152 -17.81 -6.01 3.76
C LEU A 152 -17.67 -5.59 5.21
N TYR A 153 -16.96 -4.50 5.45
CA TYR A 153 -16.84 -3.87 6.77
C TYR A 153 -17.57 -2.54 6.74
N LEU A 154 -18.69 -2.47 7.45
CA LEU A 154 -19.48 -1.25 7.60
C LEU A 154 -19.06 -0.51 8.87
N PHE A 155 -18.60 0.71 8.68
CA PHE A 155 -18.30 1.70 9.71
C PHE A 155 -19.43 2.71 9.79
N ALA A 156 -20.22 2.71 10.89
CA ALA A 156 -21.37 3.58 11.08
C ALA A 156 -21.18 4.47 12.32
N TYR A 157 -20.15 5.33 12.27
CA TYR A 157 -19.67 6.15 13.39
C TYR A 157 -20.30 7.53 13.48
N GLY A 158 -21.20 7.87 12.54
CA GLY A 158 -21.68 9.24 12.49
C GLY A 158 -20.53 10.22 12.25
N HIS A 159 -20.43 11.23 13.12
CA HIS A 159 -19.31 12.19 13.07
C HIS A 159 -18.26 11.94 14.14
N ASP A 160 -18.28 10.78 14.81
CA ASP A 160 -17.19 10.38 15.71
C ASP A 160 -16.00 9.80 14.93
N TYR A 161 -15.35 10.69 14.18
CA TYR A 161 -14.23 10.34 13.31
C TYR A 161 -13.03 9.78 14.07
N LYS A 162 -12.81 10.24 15.31
CA LYS A 162 -11.70 9.73 16.12
C LYS A 162 -11.94 8.29 16.53
N GLN A 163 -13.16 7.94 16.90
CA GLN A 163 -13.50 6.56 17.24
C GLN A 163 -13.46 5.66 16.00
N ALA A 164 -13.93 6.15 14.84
CA ALA A 164 -13.81 5.42 13.58
C ALA A 164 -12.36 5.06 13.26
N LEU A 165 -11.44 6.01 13.41
CA LEU A 165 -10.00 5.77 13.19
C LEU A 165 -9.39 4.84 14.26
N ALA A 166 -9.82 4.96 15.52
CA ALA A 166 -9.34 4.09 16.59
C ALA A 166 -9.77 2.63 16.36
N ASP A 167 -11.03 2.41 15.99
CA ASP A 167 -11.56 1.08 15.73
C ASP A 167 -11.04 0.51 14.40
N TYR A 168 -10.79 1.37 13.41
CA TYR A 168 -10.06 0.94 12.23
C TYR A 168 -8.65 0.44 12.57
N ALA A 169 -7.90 1.21 13.37
CA ALA A 169 -6.57 0.79 13.82
C ALA A 169 -6.60 -0.49 14.68
N LEU A 170 -7.70 -0.74 15.39
CA LEU A 170 -7.89 -1.98 16.14
C LEU A 170 -7.97 -3.19 15.22
N VAL A 171 -8.70 -3.10 14.11
CA VAL A 171 -8.92 -4.24 13.19
C VAL A 171 -7.89 -4.30 12.05
N ALA A 172 -7.42 -3.16 11.55
CA ALA A 172 -6.41 -3.08 10.49
C ALA A 172 -4.96 -3.18 11.01
N GLY A 173 -4.78 -3.10 12.32
CA GLY A 173 -3.48 -2.99 12.94
C GLY A 173 -3.00 -1.54 13.01
N ARG A 174 -2.11 -1.28 13.95
CA ARG A 174 -1.52 0.05 14.12
C ARG A 174 -0.42 0.28 13.10
N ALA A 175 -0.37 1.46 12.50
CA ALA A 175 0.77 1.87 11.71
C ALA A 175 2.04 1.84 12.59
N PRO A 176 3.13 1.20 12.13
CA PRO A 176 4.38 1.21 12.87
C PRO A 176 4.93 2.64 12.95
N MET A 177 5.55 2.98 14.08
CA MET A 177 6.24 4.25 14.23
C MET A 177 7.46 4.24 13.29
N PRO A 178 7.52 5.12 12.28
CA PRO A 178 8.67 5.18 11.40
C PRO A 178 9.89 5.75 12.14
N PRO A 179 11.12 5.43 11.72
CA PRO A 179 12.31 6.02 12.27
C PRO A 179 12.33 7.55 12.13
N LYS A 180 12.94 8.26 13.10
CA LYS A 180 12.93 9.73 13.13
C LYS A 180 13.48 10.37 11.85
N TYR A 181 14.50 9.79 11.25
CA TYR A 181 15.13 10.33 10.03
C TYR A 181 14.18 10.38 8.83
N THR A 182 13.10 9.58 8.82
CA THR A 182 12.11 9.61 7.73
C THR A 182 11.33 10.92 7.66
N PHE A 183 11.29 11.67 8.75
CA PHE A 183 10.68 13.01 8.83
C PHE A 183 11.71 14.13 8.65
N GLY A 184 12.97 13.79 8.42
CA GLY A 184 14.04 14.74 8.22
C GLY A 184 14.16 15.22 6.78
N TYR A 185 15.29 15.82 6.45
CA TYR A 185 15.55 16.34 5.13
C TYR A 185 16.16 15.27 4.23
N TRP A 186 15.50 15.02 3.11
CA TRP A 186 15.91 14.09 2.07
C TRP A 186 16.44 14.89 0.88
N TRP A 187 17.74 14.82 0.60
CA TRP A 187 18.29 15.37 -0.63
C TRP A 187 18.05 14.40 -1.77
N SER A 188 17.43 14.87 -2.85
CA SER A 188 17.26 14.15 -4.11
C SER A 188 17.37 15.11 -5.26
N ARG A 189 18.18 14.77 -6.26
CA ARG A 189 18.29 15.51 -7.51
C ARG A 189 18.69 14.58 -8.63
N TYR A 190 18.00 14.67 -9.76
CA TYR A 190 18.45 14.03 -10.98
C TYR A 190 19.69 14.77 -11.54
N TRP A 191 20.85 14.21 -11.29
CA TRP A 191 22.15 14.68 -11.70
C TRP A 191 23.19 13.59 -11.59
N GLN A 192 24.18 13.57 -12.51
CA GLN A 192 25.28 12.60 -12.47
C GLN A 192 26.32 13.01 -11.41
N TYR A 193 26.00 12.81 -10.16
CA TYR A 193 26.95 13.04 -9.07
C TYR A 193 27.99 11.93 -9.00
N SER A 194 29.25 12.31 -8.85
CA SER A 194 30.29 11.43 -8.34
C SER A 194 30.25 11.35 -6.80
N ASP A 195 30.93 10.37 -6.24
CA ASP A 195 31.11 10.26 -4.79
C ASP A 195 31.71 11.52 -4.15
N ASN A 196 32.72 12.12 -4.79
CA ASN A 196 33.33 13.37 -4.32
C ASN A 196 32.34 14.56 -4.37
N GLU A 197 31.55 14.69 -5.40
CA GLU A 197 30.54 15.75 -5.49
C GLU A 197 29.45 15.61 -4.43
N PHE A 198 29.10 14.37 -4.03
CA PHE A 198 28.23 14.15 -2.89
C PHE A 198 28.90 14.58 -1.56
N VAL A 199 30.18 14.31 -1.39
CA VAL A 199 30.94 14.78 -0.22
C VAL A 199 30.88 16.31 -0.15
N ASP A 200 31.22 16.99 -1.25
CA ASP A 200 31.19 18.47 -1.33
C ASP A 200 29.79 19.02 -1.06
N LEU A 201 28.76 18.39 -1.61
CA LEU A 201 27.36 18.76 -1.37
C LEU A 201 26.99 18.70 0.10
N VAL A 202 27.27 17.59 0.76
CA VAL A 202 26.94 17.40 2.18
C VAL A 202 27.72 18.40 3.05
N GLN A 203 29.00 18.59 2.76
CA GLN A 203 29.81 19.58 3.46
C GLN A 203 29.28 21.02 3.27
N LYS A 204 28.82 21.33 2.05
CA LYS A 204 28.18 22.62 1.75
C LYS A 204 26.91 22.83 2.56
N LEU A 205 26.02 21.83 2.62
CA LEU A 205 24.80 21.89 3.42
C LEU A 205 25.12 22.10 4.90
N LYS A 206 26.08 21.35 5.45
CA LYS A 206 26.53 21.49 6.84
C LYS A 206 27.13 22.85 7.12
N SER A 207 27.91 23.43 6.19
CA SER A 207 28.55 24.75 6.37
C SER A 207 27.56 25.93 6.47
N VAL A 208 26.32 25.72 6.07
CA VAL A 208 25.21 26.69 6.15
C VAL A 208 24.08 26.25 7.08
N ASP A 209 24.40 25.34 8.00
CA ASP A 209 23.49 24.83 9.04
C ASP A 209 22.18 24.21 8.47
N ILE A 210 22.22 23.61 7.27
CA ILE A 210 21.12 22.85 6.73
C ILE A 210 21.29 21.37 7.13
N PRO A 211 20.45 20.85 8.01
CA PRO A 211 20.52 19.44 8.39
C PRO A 211 20.10 18.57 7.20
N ILE A 212 20.78 17.45 7.03
CA ILE A 212 20.44 16.42 6.05
C ILE A 212 20.41 15.06 6.76
N ASP A 213 19.36 14.29 6.53
CA ASP A 213 19.16 12.97 7.14
C ASP A 213 19.30 11.83 6.11
N VAL A 214 18.84 12.08 4.89
CA VAL A 214 18.82 11.07 3.85
C VAL A 214 19.39 11.61 2.55
N LEU A 215 20.32 10.86 1.98
CA LEU A 215 20.91 11.12 0.67
C LEU A 215 20.30 10.13 -0.34
N ILE A 216 19.55 10.65 -1.30
CA ILE A 216 19.11 9.88 -2.46
C ILE A 216 20.19 9.96 -3.52
N VAL A 217 20.74 8.81 -3.89
CA VAL A 217 21.65 8.67 -5.02
C VAL A 217 20.82 8.27 -6.23
N ASP A 218 20.64 9.22 -7.14
CA ASP A 218 19.75 9.02 -8.29
C ASP A 218 20.38 8.12 -9.33
N MET A 219 19.63 7.75 -10.34
CA MET A 219 19.83 6.65 -11.29
C MET A 219 21.24 6.49 -11.86
N ASP A 220 22.05 7.54 -11.88
CA ASP A 220 23.42 7.47 -12.43
C ASP A 220 24.42 6.80 -11.47
N TRP A 221 24.01 6.36 -10.28
CA TRP A 221 24.83 5.51 -9.41
C TRP A 221 25.14 4.17 -10.05
N HIS A 222 24.26 3.69 -10.92
CA HIS A 222 24.42 2.45 -11.67
C HIS A 222 24.73 2.70 -13.15
N GLU A 223 25.18 1.67 -13.84
CA GLU A 223 25.35 1.74 -15.28
C GLU A 223 24.01 2.04 -15.95
N THR A 224 23.94 3.18 -16.66
CA THR A 224 22.78 3.64 -17.41
C THR A 224 23.12 3.82 -18.88
N TRP A 225 22.09 4.06 -19.70
CA TRP A 225 22.31 4.43 -21.10
C TRP A 225 23.18 5.69 -21.29
N GLY A 226 23.26 6.56 -20.28
CA GLY A 226 24.03 7.80 -20.32
C GLY A 226 25.53 7.57 -20.50
N LEU A 227 26.04 6.49 -19.97
CA LEU A 227 27.45 6.10 -20.02
C LEU A 227 27.83 5.39 -21.30
N ARG A 228 26.86 4.77 -21.95
CA ARG A 228 27.02 4.14 -23.27
C ARG A 228 26.58 5.04 -24.39
N LYS A 229 26.79 6.37 -24.28
CA LYS A 229 26.32 7.42 -25.20
C LYS A 229 26.65 7.17 -26.66
N LYS A 230 27.75 6.50 -26.97
CA LYS A 230 28.19 6.27 -28.37
C LYS A 230 27.45 5.14 -29.09
N ASN A 231 26.82 4.22 -28.36
CA ASN A 231 26.05 3.13 -28.96
C ASN A 231 25.12 2.50 -27.90
N PRO A 232 24.00 3.13 -27.56
CA PRO A 232 23.08 2.56 -26.58
C PRO A 232 22.62 1.20 -27.11
N ALA A 233 22.85 0.14 -26.34
CA ALA A 233 22.32 -1.16 -26.66
C ALA A 233 20.80 -1.07 -26.81
N LYS A 234 20.26 -1.79 -27.77
CA LYS A 234 18.83 -1.90 -27.99
C LYS A 234 18.42 -3.35 -27.84
N ASP A 235 17.20 -3.56 -27.35
CA ASP A 235 16.57 -4.87 -27.32
C ASP A 235 16.10 -5.29 -28.74
N GLU A 236 15.48 -6.47 -28.81
CA GLU A 236 14.93 -7.02 -30.07
C GLU A 236 13.79 -6.17 -30.65
N TYR A 237 13.17 -5.30 -29.85
CA TYR A 237 12.13 -4.36 -30.28
C TYR A 237 12.68 -2.96 -30.64
N GLY A 238 14.00 -2.79 -30.60
CA GLY A 238 14.66 -1.52 -30.88
C GLY A 238 14.58 -0.48 -29.75
N GLN A 239 14.12 -0.87 -28.57
CA GLN A 239 14.08 -0.02 -27.39
C GLN A 239 15.47 0.10 -26.75
N ARG A 240 15.74 1.24 -26.12
CA ARG A 240 17.00 1.42 -25.39
C ARG A 240 17.05 0.51 -24.17
N ILE A 241 18.13 -0.26 -24.04
CA ILE A 241 18.45 -1.00 -22.83
C ILE A 241 19.25 -0.08 -21.91
N GLY A 242 18.85 0.05 -20.66
CA GLY A 242 19.59 0.91 -19.72
C GLY A 242 18.84 1.29 -18.46
N TRP A 243 17.55 1.03 -18.38
CA TRP A 243 16.77 1.15 -17.16
C TRP A 243 16.89 -0.12 -16.33
N THR A 244 18.10 -0.32 -15.81
CA THR A 244 18.46 -1.45 -14.94
C THR A 244 18.81 -0.91 -13.55
N GLY A 245 19.87 -1.32 -12.92
CA GLY A 245 20.29 -0.71 -11.68
C GLY A 245 20.90 -1.67 -10.68
N TYR A 246 21.68 -2.59 -11.20
CA TYR A 246 22.27 -3.63 -10.35
C TYR A 246 23.80 -3.59 -10.33
N THR A 247 24.42 -2.70 -11.12
CA THR A 247 25.88 -2.58 -11.21
C THR A 247 26.32 -1.14 -10.97
N TRP A 248 27.17 -0.91 -9.98
CA TRP A 248 27.70 0.39 -9.68
C TRP A 248 28.51 0.98 -10.83
N GLN A 249 28.23 2.25 -11.10
CA GLN A 249 28.99 3.04 -12.08
C GLN A 249 30.35 3.43 -11.51
N LYS A 250 31.40 2.70 -11.94
CA LYS A 250 32.74 2.84 -11.38
C LYS A 250 33.45 4.15 -11.73
N GLU A 251 33.04 4.84 -12.78
CA GLU A 251 33.59 6.16 -13.11
C GLU A 251 33.13 7.23 -12.10
N LEU A 252 31.90 7.12 -11.61
CA LEU A 252 31.34 8.04 -10.62
C LEU A 252 31.59 7.58 -9.19
N PHE A 253 31.59 6.28 -8.98
CA PHE A 253 31.80 5.63 -7.67
C PHE A 253 32.91 4.57 -7.78
N PRO A 254 34.20 4.99 -7.82
CA PRO A 254 35.30 4.06 -7.96
C PRO A 254 35.37 3.03 -6.82
N SER A 255 34.96 3.42 -5.62
CA SER A 255 34.86 2.55 -4.45
C SER A 255 33.53 2.73 -3.71
N PRO A 256 32.46 2.06 -4.14
CA PRO A 256 31.14 2.21 -3.50
C PRO A 256 31.17 1.90 -2.00
N ALA A 257 31.97 0.91 -1.58
CA ALA A 257 32.10 0.57 -0.17
C ALA A 257 32.70 1.71 0.67
N ASN A 258 33.63 2.48 0.12
CA ASN A 258 34.19 3.64 0.80
C ASN A 258 33.18 4.78 0.87
N PHE A 259 32.45 5.04 -0.21
CA PHE A 259 31.38 6.01 -0.25
C PHE A 259 30.29 5.70 0.80
N LEU A 260 29.79 4.46 0.84
CA LEU A 260 28.78 4.05 1.82
C LEU A 260 29.31 4.13 3.27
N ARG A 261 30.57 3.77 3.51
CA ARG A 261 31.18 3.93 4.83
C ARG A 261 31.30 5.40 5.23
N TRP A 262 31.65 6.26 4.28
CA TRP A 262 31.67 7.70 4.53
C TRP A 262 30.26 8.23 4.91
N THR A 263 29.19 7.84 4.18
CA THR A 263 27.83 8.25 4.53
C THR A 263 27.42 7.77 5.93
N GLU A 264 27.85 6.57 6.32
CA GLU A 264 27.65 6.02 7.65
C GLU A 264 28.34 6.87 8.74
N ASN A 265 29.60 7.26 8.50
CA ASN A 265 30.35 8.15 9.40
C ASN A 265 29.71 9.54 9.52
N GLU A 266 29.09 10.05 8.46
CA GLU A 266 28.34 11.28 8.44
C GLU A 266 26.92 11.15 9.02
N GLN A 267 26.54 9.95 9.49
CA GLN A 267 25.23 9.61 10.03
C GLN A 267 24.07 9.77 9.02
N LEU A 268 24.38 9.74 7.74
CA LEU A 268 23.38 9.79 6.67
C LEU A 268 22.77 8.43 6.39
N LYS A 269 21.49 8.40 6.11
CA LYS A 269 20.85 7.27 5.44
C LYS A 269 20.96 7.43 3.93
N VAL A 270 21.15 6.32 3.23
CA VAL A 270 21.27 6.34 1.77
C VAL A 270 20.16 5.50 1.17
N ALA A 271 19.56 6.01 0.11
CA ALA A 271 18.69 5.24 -0.76
C ALA A 271 19.15 5.39 -2.21
N LEU A 272 19.16 4.29 -2.93
CA LEU A 272 19.54 4.24 -4.34
C LEU A 272 18.28 4.21 -5.19
N ASN A 273 18.16 5.12 -6.14
CA ASN A 273 17.04 5.13 -7.06
C ASN A 273 17.21 4.00 -8.07
N LEU A 274 16.20 3.14 -8.19
CA LEU A 274 16.23 1.94 -9.02
C LEU A 274 15.12 1.98 -10.07
N HIS A 275 15.48 1.72 -11.33
CA HIS A 275 14.53 1.67 -12.45
C HIS A 275 14.68 0.36 -13.23
N PRO A 276 14.16 -0.76 -12.72
CA PRO A 276 14.40 -2.07 -13.31
C PRO A 276 13.52 -2.38 -14.53
N ALA A 277 13.11 -1.36 -15.28
CA ALA A 277 12.18 -1.52 -16.41
C ALA A 277 12.72 -2.40 -17.54
N SER A 278 14.05 -2.42 -17.73
CA SER A 278 14.72 -3.28 -18.72
C SER A 278 15.20 -4.62 -18.13
N GLY A 279 14.80 -4.94 -16.90
CA GLY A 279 15.24 -6.15 -16.21
C GLY A 279 16.73 -6.17 -15.87
N ILE A 280 17.27 -7.35 -15.61
CA ILE A 280 18.70 -7.55 -15.35
C ILE A 280 19.38 -7.91 -16.68
N GLN A 281 20.28 -7.07 -17.12
CA GLN A 281 20.93 -7.24 -18.42
C GLN A 281 22.20 -8.10 -18.34
N PRO A 282 22.62 -8.76 -19.43
CA PRO A 282 23.82 -9.65 -19.43
C PRO A 282 25.14 -8.99 -19.00
N TYR A 283 25.21 -7.66 -19.02
CA TYR A 283 26.41 -6.92 -18.60
C TYR A 283 26.42 -6.57 -17.11
N GLU A 284 25.34 -6.84 -16.39
CA GLU A 284 25.24 -6.59 -14.95
C GLU A 284 26.03 -7.61 -14.14
N ASP A 285 26.71 -7.17 -13.10
CA ASP A 285 27.49 -8.04 -12.21
C ASP A 285 26.64 -9.16 -11.59
N VAL A 286 25.34 -8.91 -11.42
CA VAL A 286 24.39 -9.85 -10.81
C VAL A 286 23.69 -10.77 -11.82
N TYR A 287 23.92 -10.60 -13.12
CA TYR A 287 23.19 -11.36 -14.15
C TYR A 287 23.39 -12.88 -14.03
N GLU A 288 24.63 -13.34 -14.00
CA GLU A 288 24.95 -14.77 -13.91
C GLU A 288 24.47 -15.42 -12.62
N PRO A 289 24.69 -14.81 -11.42
CA PRO A 289 24.11 -15.34 -10.18
C PRO A 289 22.58 -15.38 -10.21
N PHE A 290 21.94 -14.33 -10.71
CA PHE A 290 20.48 -14.23 -10.76
C PHE A 290 19.88 -15.29 -11.70
N THR A 291 20.40 -15.42 -12.93
CA THR A 291 19.87 -16.38 -13.91
C THR A 291 20.02 -17.81 -13.43
N ARG A 292 21.11 -18.11 -12.73
CA ARG A 292 21.33 -19.42 -12.10
C ARG A 292 20.30 -19.73 -11.02
N GLU A 293 20.06 -18.78 -10.12
CA GLU A 293 19.09 -18.94 -9.02
C GLU A 293 17.65 -19.02 -9.55
N TYR A 294 17.35 -18.22 -10.57
CA TYR A 294 16.04 -18.23 -11.22
C TYR A 294 15.80 -19.49 -12.07
N GLY A 295 16.85 -20.25 -12.39
CA GLY A 295 16.79 -21.42 -13.27
C GLY A 295 16.64 -21.07 -14.77
N TRP A 296 17.08 -19.87 -15.15
CA TRP A 296 17.06 -19.42 -16.55
C TRP A 296 18.22 -20.06 -17.32
N THR A 297 17.91 -20.84 -18.34
CA THR A 297 18.91 -21.62 -19.10
C THR A 297 19.25 -21.02 -20.46
N GLU A 298 18.46 -20.08 -20.95
CA GLU A 298 18.67 -19.45 -22.26
C GLU A 298 19.43 -18.12 -22.11
N LYS A 299 20.63 -18.04 -22.67
CA LYS A 299 21.39 -16.78 -22.74
C LYS A 299 20.75 -15.85 -23.77
N GLY A 300 20.27 -14.70 -23.32
CA GLY A 300 20.02 -13.56 -24.20
C GLY A 300 18.68 -13.53 -24.93
N LYS A 301 17.62 -14.01 -24.31
CA LYS A 301 16.26 -13.67 -24.75
C LYS A 301 15.50 -12.91 -23.69
#